data_c9530d0b3de8da69af5adeab961c5e36
#
_entry.id   c9530d0b3de8da69af5adeab961c5e36
#
_cell.length_a   1.000
_cell.length_b   1.000
_cell.length_c   1.000
_cell.angle_alpha   90.00
_cell.angle_beta   90.00
_cell.angle_gamma   90.00
#
_symmetry.space_group_name_H-M   'P 1'
#
loop_
_entity.id
_entity.type
_entity.pdbx_description
1 polymer ?
#
loop_
_entity_poly.entity_id
_entity_poly.type
_entity_poly.pdbx_seq_one_letter_code
_entity_poly.pdbx_strand_id
1 'polypeptide(L)'
;MKALVITLIQRFRRILQYLFYSILSTVLDVIVVWIAFHMAGIDLAVANTMGIITGFILSYVLSLKSVFETQHGIPAFAIYLSTSVIGMFLANYLITTTYEFSILYCPEWFAFLLSKGISVVLPFFVMYFMRKYLYLWLNKRRL
;
A
#
# COMPACT_ATOMS: atom_id res chain seq x y z
N MET A 1 15.45 12.31 27.15
CA MET A 1 15.48 12.98 25.85
C MET A 1 16.08 12.11 24.73
N LYS A 2 17.31 11.59 24.93
CA LYS A 2 17.97 10.75 23.89
C LYS A 2 17.14 9.52 23.48
N ALA A 3 16.52 8.83 24.42
CA ALA A 3 15.69 7.65 24.13
C ALA A 3 14.45 8.00 23.29
N LEU A 4 13.82 9.14 23.55
CA LEU A 4 12.66 9.60 22.77
C LEU A 4 13.05 9.92 21.32
N VAL A 5 14.18 10.61 21.14
CA VAL A 5 14.70 10.96 19.81
C VAL A 5 15.03 9.70 19.01
N ILE A 6 15.68 8.73 19.61
CA ILE A 6 16.02 7.45 18.97
C ILE A 6 14.73 6.71 18.54
N THR A 7 13.73 6.66 19.42
CA THR A 7 12.44 6.02 19.09
C THR A 7 11.73 6.71 17.94
N LEU A 8 11.74 8.05 17.88
CA LEU A 8 11.15 8.82 16.80
C LEU A 8 11.88 8.58 15.46
N ILE A 9 13.20 8.55 15.48
CA ILE A 9 14.03 8.27 14.30
C ILE A 9 13.72 6.85 13.78
N GLN A 10 13.63 5.86 14.67
CA GLN A 10 13.31 4.48 14.28
C GLN A 10 11.92 4.35 13.67
N ARG A 11 10.91 5.03 14.24
CA ARG A 11 9.55 5.05 13.71
C ARG A 11 9.51 5.69 12.32
N PHE A 12 10.17 6.82 12.16
CA PHE A 12 10.25 7.52 10.88
C PHE A 12 10.95 6.68 9.82
N ARG A 13 12.04 6.00 10.19
CA ARG A 13 12.76 5.08 9.30
C ARG A 13 11.88 3.94 8.81
N ARG A 14 11.06 3.34 9.67
CA ARG A 14 10.13 2.26 9.29
C ARG A 14 9.06 2.73 8.31
N ILE A 15 8.51 3.92 8.52
CA ILE A 15 7.55 4.53 7.60
C ILE A 15 8.19 4.77 6.23
N LEU A 16 9.42 5.28 6.21
CA LEU A 16 10.17 5.50 4.96
C LEU A 16 10.49 4.18 4.25
N GLN A 17 10.86 3.13 4.97
CA GLN A 17 11.07 1.80 4.40
C GLN A 17 9.79 1.25 3.79
N TYR A 18 8.67 1.37 4.48
CA TYR A 18 7.37 0.95 3.97
C TYR A 18 6.98 1.71 2.72
N LEU A 19 7.18 3.02 2.71
CA LEU A 19 6.96 3.86 1.53
C LEU A 19 7.85 3.43 0.35
N PHE A 20 9.13 3.18 0.60
CA PHE A 20 10.06 2.71 -0.42
C PHE A 20 9.62 1.37 -1.02
N TYR A 21 9.23 0.40 -0.19
CA TYR A 21 8.74 -0.89 -0.67
C TYR A 21 7.42 -0.76 -1.42
N SER A 22 6.54 0.14 -1.01
CA SER A 22 5.28 0.41 -1.73
C SER A 22 5.54 1.01 -3.11
N ILE A 23 6.48 1.95 -3.22
CA ILE A 23 6.90 2.53 -4.51
C ILE A 23 7.52 1.44 -5.40
N LEU A 24 8.43 0.63 -4.85
CA LEU A 24 9.06 -0.46 -5.57
C LEU A 24 8.04 -1.48 -6.10
N SER A 25 7.05 -1.83 -5.28
CA SER A 25 5.96 -2.72 -5.65
C SER A 25 5.10 -2.13 -6.76
N THR A 26 4.82 -0.83 -6.70
CA THR A 26 4.05 -0.12 -7.74
C THR A 26 4.82 -0.07 -9.05
N VAL A 27 6.12 0.18 -9.01
CA VAL A 27 6.97 0.15 -10.21
C VAL A 27 6.95 -1.24 -10.86
N LEU A 28 7.09 -2.28 -10.05
CA LEU A 28 7.02 -3.67 -10.54
C LEU A 28 5.64 -4.00 -11.13
N ASP A 29 4.57 -3.58 -10.47
CA ASP A 29 3.19 -3.70 -10.98
C ASP A 29 3.07 -3.08 -12.37
N VAL A 30 3.48 -1.84 -12.54
CA VAL A 30 3.44 -1.13 -13.83
C VAL A 30 4.27 -1.85 -14.90
N ILE A 31 5.45 -2.32 -14.56
CA ILE A 31 6.32 -3.07 -15.49
C ILE A 31 5.63 -4.36 -15.94
N VAL A 32 5.05 -5.12 -15.01
CA VAL A 32 4.34 -6.37 -15.31
C VAL A 32 3.14 -6.12 -16.21
N VAL A 33 2.35 -5.10 -15.91
CA VAL A 33 1.19 -4.72 -16.76
C VAL A 33 1.64 -4.32 -18.16
N TRP A 34 2.68 -3.52 -18.25
CA TRP A 34 3.19 -3.07 -19.56
C TRP A 34 3.70 -4.24 -20.41
N ILE A 35 4.50 -5.14 -19.83
CA ILE A 35 5.03 -6.32 -20.51
C ILE A 35 3.89 -7.25 -20.93
N ALA A 36 2.97 -7.56 -20.02
CA ALA A 36 1.86 -8.47 -20.32
C ALA A 36 0.94 -7.92 -21.40
N PHE A 37 0.62 -6.64 -21.35
CA PHE A 37 -0.28 -6.01 -22.31
C PHE A 37 0.37 -5.77 -23.69
N HIS A 38 1.56 -5.18 -23.72
CA HIS A 38 2.20 -4.76 -24.98
C HIS A 38 3.03 -5.87 -25.64
N MET A 39 3.73 -6.68 -24.85
CA MET A 39 4.64 -7.72 -25.40
C MET A 39 3.98 -9.09 -25.55
N ALA A 40 3.18 -9.50 -24.58
CA ALA A 40 2.53 -10.81 -24.59
C ALA A 40 1.10 -10.77 -25.20
N GLY A 41 0.56 -9.61 -25.50
CA GLY A 41 -0.77 -9.45 -26.08
C GLY A 41 -1.91 -9.89 -25.17
N ILE A 42 -1.68 -9.89 -23.85
CA ILE A 42 -2.69 -10.28 -22.85
C ILE A 42 -3.68 -9.13 -22.70
N ASP A 43 -4.96 -9.47 -22.48
CA ASP A 43 -6.01 -8.49 -22.21
C ASP A 43 -5.62 -7.55 -21.05
N LEU A 44 -5.96 -6.26 -21.19
CA LEU A 44 -5.56 -5.23 -20.22
C LEU A 44 -6.04 -5.53 -18.80
N ALA A 45 -7.27 -6.03 -18.63
CA ALA A 45 -7.82 -6.36 -17.32
C ALA A 45 -7.03 -7.51 -16.66
N VAL A 46 -6.68 -8.53 -17.44
CA VAL A 46 -5.87 -9.65 -16.96
C VAL A 46 -4.45 -9.20 -16.64
N ALA A 47 -3.84 -8.41 -17.53
CA ALA A 47 -2.50 -7.85 -17.30
C ALA A 47 -2.44 -7.00 -16.04
N ASN A 48 -3.43 -6.15 -15.82
CA ASN A 48 -3.54 -5.33 -14.60
C ASN A 48 -3.66 -6.19 -13.34
N THR A 49 -4.45 -7.26 -13.39
CA THR A 49 -4.57 -8.21 -12.28
C THR A 49 -3.24 -8.89 -11.97
N MET A 50 -2.51 -9.31 -13.00
CA MET A 50 -1.16 -9.89 -12.83
C MET A 50 -0.19 -8.91 -12.17
N GLY A 51 -0.22 -7.63 -12.58
CA GLY A 51 0.59 -6.58 -11.98
C GLY A 51 0.25 -6.36 -10.50
N ILE A 52 -1.02 -6.25 -10.17
CA ILE A 52 -1.49 -6.07 -8.79
C ILE A 52 -1.05 -7.25 -7.90
N ILE A 53 -1.22 -8.48 -8.37
CA ILE A 53 -0.81 -9.67 -7.62
C ILE A 53 0.70 -9.67 -7.40
N THR A 54 1.48 -9.36 -8.43
CA THR A 54 2.95 -9.33 -8.33
C THR A 54 3.42 -8.25 -7.36
N GLY A 55 2.87 -7.04 -7.47
CA GLY A 55 3.16 -5.93 -6.56
C GLY A 55 2.77 -6.26 -5.11
N PHE A 56 1.62 -6.90 -4.91
CA PHE A 56 1.15 -7.34 -3.60
C PHE A 56 2.12 -8.35 -2.97
N ILE A 57 2.54 -9.37 -3.71
CA ILE A 57 3.48 -10.39 -3.20
C ILE A 57 4.81 -9.74 -2.83
N LEU A 58 5.36 -8.89 -3.68
CA LEU A 58 6.60 -8.19 -3.41
C LEU A 58 6.50 -7.32 -2.15
N SER A 59 5.46 -6.52 -2.05
CA SER A 59 5.21 -5.68 -0.88
C SER A 59 5.07 -6.50 0.39
N TYR A 60 4.35 -7.61 0.33
CA TYR A 60 4.19 -8.53 1.46
C TYR A 60 5.53 -9.10 1.93
N VAL A 61 6.32 -9.64 1.01
CA VAL A 61 7.61 -10.26 1.34
C VAL A 61 8.59 -9.25 1.93
N LEU A 62 8.69 -8.07 1.33
CA LEU A 62 9.63 -7.05 1.77
C LEU A 62 9.21 -6.38 3.09
N SER A 63 7.93 -6.10 3.25
CA SER A 63 7.46 -5.31 4.40
C SER A 63 7.35 -6.12 5.68
N LEU A 64 7.04 -7.42 5.59
CA LEU A 64 6.66 -8.21 6.77
C LEU A 64 7.79 -8.31 7.79
N LYS A 65 8.99 -8.69 7.37
CA LYS A 65 10.15 -8.79 8.25
C LYS A 65 10.82 -7.45 8.53
N SER A 66 10.95 -6.62 7.50
CA SER A 66 11.74 -5.38 7.59
C SER A 66 11.01 -4.26 8.31
N VAL A 67 9.71 -4.13 8.10
CA VAL A 67 8.91 -3.03 8.66
C VAL A 67 8.14 -3.47 9.89
N PHE A 68 7.46 -4.60 9.82
CA PHE A 68 6.57 -5.07 10.88
C PHE A 68 7.20 -6.10 11.82
N GLU A 69 8.43 -6.56 11.51
CA GLU A 69 9.19 -7.51 12.35
C GLU A 69 8.39 -8.78 12.68
N THR A 70 7.61 -9.26 11.71
CA THR A 70 6.73 -10.41 11.86
C THR A 70 7.20 -11.55 10.97
N GLN A 71 7.11 -12.78 11.48
CA GLN A 71 7.42 -13.97 10.69
C GLN A 71 6.30 -14.26 9.69
N HIS A 72 6.69 -14.75 8.51
CA HIS A 72 5.74 -15.20 7.50
C HIS A 72 4.90 -16.38 8.01
N GLY A 73 3.67 -16.46 7.58
CA GLY A 73 2.73 -17.50 7.94
C GLY A 73 1.31 -17.17 7.49
N ILE A 74 0.40 -18.11 7.63
CA ILE A 74 -1.00 -17.94 7.23
C ILE A 74 -1.67 -16.77 7.97
N PRO A 75 -1.54 -16.62 9.31
CA PRO A 75 -2.13 -15.47 10.00
C PRO A 75 -1.56 -14.13 9.52
N ALA A 76 -0.26 -14.04 9.30
CA ALA A 76 0.39 -12.83 8.79
C ALA A 76 -0.08 -12.48 7.38
N PHE A 77 -0.19 -13.46 6.50
CA PHE A 77 -0.73 -13.29 5.16
C PHE A 77 -2.19 -12.83 5.17
N ALA A 78 -3.02 -13.43 6.04
CA ALA A 78 -4.43 -13.05 6.19
C ALA A 78 -4.58 -11.60 6.65
N ILE A 79 -3.75 -11.14 7.57
CA ILE A 79 -3.71 -9.73 8.01
C ILE A 79 -3.34 -8.82 6.84
N TYR A 80 -2.29 -9.17 6.10
CA TYR A 80 -1.83 -8.36 4.97
C TYR A 80 -2.89 -8.26 3.87
N LEU A 81 -3.51 -9.38 3.51
CA LEU A 81 -4.58 -9.44 2.51
C LEU A 81 -5.80 -8.63 2.95
N SER A 82 -6.27 -8.83 4.18
CA SER A 82 -7.44 -8.13 4.72
C SER A 82 -7.24 -6.61 4.75
N THR A 83 -6.08 -6.15 5.22
CA THR A 83 -5.76 -4.73 5.24
C THR A 83 -5.64 -4.14 3.83
N SER A 84 -5.11 -4.91 2.87
CA SER A 84 -5.03 -4.48 1.47
C SER A 84 -6.41 -4.32 0.84
N VAL A 85 -7.34 -5.24 1.10
CA VAL A 85 -8.73 -5.13 0.63
C VAL A 85 -9.42 -3.90 1.23
N ILE A 86 -9.28 -3.67 2.53
CA ILE A 86 -9.81 -2.47 3.19
C ILE A 86 -9.21 -1.20 2.59
N GLY A 87 -7.90 -1.18 2.37
CA GLY A 87 -7.21 -0.06 1.74
C GLY A 87 -7.71 0.23 0.33
N MET A 88 -7.99 -0.82 -0.45
CA MET A 88 -8.53 -0.68 -1.80
C MET A 88 -9.94 -0.07 -1.82
N PHE A 89 -10.83 -0.53 -0.95
CA PHE A 89 -12.16 0.07 -0.81
C PHE A 89 -12.08 1.52 -0.34
N LEU A 90 -11.21 1.82 0.62
CA LEU A 90 -10.98 3.18 1.10
C LEU A 90 -10.43 4.08 -0.02
N ALA A 91 -9.48 3.60 -0.81
CA ALA A 91 -8.92 4.34 -1.93
C ALA A 91 -9.98 4.65 -2.99
N ASN A 92 -10.81 3.67 -3.34
CA ASN A 92 -11.90 3.88 -4.30
C ASN A 92 -12.94 4.87 -3.79
N TYR A 93 -13.30 4.79 -2.53
CA TYR A 93 -14.21 5.75 -1.90
C TYR A 93 -13.63 7.17 -1.90
N LEU A 94 -12.37 7.31 -1.50
CA LEU A 94 -11.70 8.61 -1.44
C LEU A 94 -11.52 9.25 -2.81
N ILE A 95 -11.11 8.48 -3.83
CA ILE A 95 -10.91 9.04 -5.17
C ILE A 95 -12.24 9.56 -5.75
N THR A 96 -13.31 8.81 -5.61
CA THR A 96 -14.63 9.20 -6.10
C THR A 96 -15.15 10.44 -5.37
N THR A 97 -15.17 10.41 -4.05
CA THR A 97 -15.67 11.52 -3.22
C THR A 97 -14.86 12.80 -3.43
N THR A 98 -13.53 12.69 -3.41
CA THR A 98 -12.65 13.86 -3.58
C THR A 98 -12.74 14.42 -5.00
N TYR A 99 -12.86 13.57 -6.01
CA TYR A 99 -13.03 14.03 -7.40
C TYR A 99 -14.34 14.77 -7.60
N GLU A 100 -15.45 14.22 -7.14
CA GLU A 100 -16.77 14.85 -7.25
C GLU A 100 -16.82 16.20 -6.53
N PHE A 101 -16.18 16.31 -5.37
CA PHE A 101 -16.08 17.56 -4.64
C PHE A 101 -15.16 18.57 -5.33
N SER A 102 -13.99 18.13 -5.76
CA SER A 102 -12.94 19.01 -6.31
C SER A 102 -13.30 19.55 -7.68
N ILE A 103 -14.02 18.80 -8.50
CA ILE A 103 -14.40 19.24 -9.85
C ILE A 103 -15.32 20.45 -9.83
N LEU A 104 -16.01 20.70 -8.73
CA LEU A 104 -16.88 21.88 -8.55
C LEU A 104 -16.06 23.18 -8.39
N TYR A 105 -14.82 23.10 -7.93
CA TYR A 105 -13.98 24.25 -7.57
C TYR A 105 -12.68 24.35 -8.38
N CYS A 106 -12.27 23.27 -9.04
CA CYS A 106 -10.97 23.17 -9.69
C CYS A 106 -11.10 22.67 -11.13
N PRO A 107 -10.09 22.94 -12.00
CA PRO A 107 -10.01 22.32 -13.32
C PRO A 107 -9.97 20.79 -13.20
N GLU A 108 -10.48 20.10 -14.23
CA GLU A 108 -10.58 18.63 -14.26
C GLU A 108 -9.23 17.94 -13.97
N TRP A 109 -8.16 18.40 -14.61
CA TRP A 109 -6.83 17.82 -14.43
C TRP A 109 -6.32 17.95 -12.97
N PHE A 110 -6.58 19.08 -12.34
CA PHE A 110 -6.19 19.32 -10.93
C PHE A 110 -7.06 18.51 -9.98
N ALA A 111 -8.37 18.46 -10.22
CA ALA A 111 -9.30 17.63 -9.45
C ALA A 111 -8.91 16.16 -9.50
N PHE A 112 -8.52 15.65 -10.67
CA PHE A 112 -8.04 14.28 -10.84
C PHE A 112 -6.74 14.03 -10.06
N LEU A 113 -5.74 14.89 -10.19
CA LEU A 113 -4.47 14.76 -9.47
C LEU A 113 -4.65 14.82 -7.96
N LEU A 114 -5.47 15.74 -7.47
CA LEU A 114 -5.76 15.88 -6.05
C LEU A 114 -6.46 14.64 -5.50
N SER A 115 -7.50 14.15 -6.18
CA SER A 115 -8.24 12.96 -5.78
C SER A 115 -7.36 11.70 -5.80
N LYS A 116 -6.51 11.56 -6.82
CA LYS A 116 -5.56 10.46 -6.92
C LYS A 116 -4.54 10.51 -5.78
N GLY A 117 -3.97 11.67 -5.50
CA GLY A 117 -3.02 11.87 -4.40
C GLY A 117 -3.62 11.49 -3.05
N ILE A 118 -4.81 11.98 -2.73
CA ILE A 118 -5.50 11.66 -1.48
C ILE A 118 -5.85 10.17 -1.40
N SER A 119 -6.29 9.56 -2.50
CA SER A 119 -6.64 8.14 -2.53
C SER A 119 -5.44 7.21 -2.35
N VAL A 120 -4.23 7.69 -2.57
CA VAL A 120 -2.98 6.94 -2.33
C VAL A 120 -2.44 7.20 -0.93
N VAL A 121 -2.35 8.47 -0.54
CA VAL A 121 -1.69 8.88 0.72
C VAL A 121 -2.48 8.43 1.96
N LEU A 122 -3.78 8.70 2.01
CA LEU A 122 -4.58 8.34 3.19
C LEU A 122 -4.68 6.83 3.41
N PRO A 123 -5.01 6.01 2.40
CA PRO A 123 -4.99 4.56 2.58
C PRO A 123 -3.60 4.01 2.94
N PHE A 124 -2.52 4.61 2.42
CA PHE A 124 -1.16 4.24 2.78
C PHE A 124 -0.95 4.32 4.29
N PHE A 125 -1.26 5.44 4.92
CA PHE A 125 -1.12 5.61 6.37
C PHE A 125 -2.08 4.72 7.15
N VAL A 126 -3.32 4.60 6.73
CA VAL A 126 -4.33 3.74 7.38
C VAL A 126 -3.88 2.28 7.35
N MET A 127 -3.45 1.77 6.19
CA MET A 127 -2.93 0.41 6.08
C MET A 127 -1.68 0.18 6.91
N TYR A 128 -0.75 1.14 6.91
CA TYR A 128 0.48 1.04 7.72
C TYR A 128 0.16 0.89 9.20
N PHE A 129 -0.68 1.76 9.75
CA PHE A 129 -1.02 1.71 11.17
C PHE A 129 -1.86 0.48 11.53
N MET A 130 -2.83 0.10 10.69
CA MET A 130 -3.60 -1.13 10.90
C MET A 130 -2.69 -2.36 10.94
N ARG A 131 -1.79 -2.50 9.97
CA ARG A 131 -0.82 -3.60 9.92
C ARG A 131 0.09 -3.60 11.13
N LYS A 132 0.61 -2.45 11.51
CA LYS A 132 1.48 -2.31 12.68
C LYS A 132 0.81 -2.85 13.94
N TYR A 133 -0.41 -2.41 14.24
CA TYR A 133 -1.12 -2.84 15.44
C TYR A 133 -1.56 -4.30 15.38
N LEU A 134 -2.03 -4.78 14.24
CA LEU A 134 -2.43 -6.16 14.05
C LEU A 134 -1.25 -7.13 14.17
N TYR A 135 -0.10 -6.78 13.62
CA TYR A 135 1.11 -7.60 13.76
C TYR A 135 1.68 -7.58 15.17
N LEU A 136 1.62 -6.46 15.89
CA LEU A 136 1.97 -6.40 17.30
C LEU A 136 1.08 -7.32 18.14
N TRP A 137 -0.22 -7.32 17.87
CA TRP A 137 -1.18 -8.22 18.52
C TRP A 137 -0.89 -9.69 18.20
N LEU A 138 -0.61 -10.01 16.94
CA LEU A 138 -0.26 -11.36 16.53
C LEU A 138 1.03 -11.85 17.19
N ASN A 139 2.05 -11.01 17.25
CA ASN A 139 3.32 -11.34 17.89
C ASN A 139 3.16 -11.59 19.41
N LYS A 140 2.32 -10.83 20.07
CA LYS A 140 1.98 -11.08 21.48
C LYS A 140 1.31 -12.43 21.72
N ARG A 141 0.46 -12.86 20.79
CA ARG A 141 -0.20 -14.18 20.90
C ARG A 141 0.74 -15.35 20.64
N ARG A 142 1.81 -15.15 19.87
CA ARG A 142 2.82 -16.19 19.60
C ARG A 142 3.80 -16.39 20.77
N LEU A 143 3.89 -15.46 21.68
CA LEU A 143 4.66 -15.56 22.90
C LEU A 143 3.84 -16.25 24.01
#